data_b688b30073c598280a9d39233bf422b4
#
_entry.id   b688b30073c598280a9d39233bf422b4
#
_cell.length_a   1.000
_cell.length_b   1.000
_cell.length_c   1.000
_cell.angle_alpha   90.00
_cell.angle_beta   90.00
_cell.angle_gamma   90.00
#
_symmetry.space_group_name_H-M   'P 1'
#
loop_
_entity.id
_entity.type
_entity.pdbx_description
1 polymer ?
#
loop_
_entity_poly.entity_id
_entity_poly.type
_entity_poly.pdbx_seq_one_letter_code
_entity_poly.pdbx_strand_id
1 'polypeptide(L)'
;MPRSPSGMTVEEIRSVRSVSAQLQRDFDGIFSVETVDRVMIDSFERLADARIRTYVPLLAERFARDRLRAAGKNEGTIVTDTPTVLFLCVHNAGRSQMAAGWMRHLAGDRIEVLSGGSNPASEVNPAAVEAMREVGVDIADQSPRPWTDEILAATDVVVTMGCGDACPVVPGTRYLDWELDDPAGKPVEAVRPVRDDIERRVRGLLDDLNVTPVR
;
A
#
# COMPACT_ATOMS: atom_id res chain seq x y z
N MET A 1 22.18 -13.88 -18.78
CA MET A 1 21.10 -13.24 -19.56
C MET A 1 19.91 -13.08 -18.63
N PRO A 2 19.38 -11.88 -18.39
CA PRO A 2 18.16 -11.74 -17.63
C PRO A 2 17.05 -12.48 -18.37
N ARG A 3 16.31 -13.36 -17.67
CA ARG A 3 15.16 -14.05 -18.22
C ARG A 3 14.13 -12.98 -18.60
N SER A 4 13.66 -12.99 -19.83
CA SER A 4 12.44 -12.25 -20.19
C SER A 4 11.33 -12.74 -19.27
N PRO A 5 10.59 -11.84 -18.59
CA PRO A 5 9.46 -12.25 -17.77
C PRO A 5 8.48 -12.98 -18.69
N SER A 6 8.23 -14.25 -18.42
CA SER A 6 7.34 -15.08 -19.22
C SER A 6 5.92 -14.52 -19.12
N GLY A 7 5.43 -13.93 -20.19
CA GLY A 7 4.06 -13.43 -20.32
C GLY A 7 3.89 -11.92 -20.53
N MET A 8 4.95 -11.13 -20.48
CA MET A 8 4.89 -9.69 -20.81
C MET A 8 4.89 -9.45 -22.32
N THR A 9 4.08 -8.50 -22.75
CA THR A 9 4.14 -7.95 -24.11
C THR A 9 5.41 -7.11 -24.30
N VAL A 10 5.81 -6.87 -25.56
CA VAL A 10 6.96 -6.01 -25.87
C VAL A 10 6.79 -4.58 -25.32
N GLU A 11 5.56 -4.08 -25.30
CA GLU A 11 5.23 -2.75 -24.77
C GLU A 11 5.35 -2.71 -23.23
N GLU A 12 4.87 -3.74 -22.54
CA GLU A 12 5.03 -3.89 -21.10
C GLU A 12 6.51 -3.98 -20.72
N ILE A 13 7.31 -4.77 -21.44
CA ILE A 13 8.77 -4.86 -21.21
C ILE A 13 9.45 -3.48 -21.37
N ARG A 14 9.06 -2.71 -22.38
CA ARG A 14 9.62 -1.37 -22.60
C ARG A 14 9.23 -0.42 -21.45
N SER A 15 7.97 -0.44 -21.04
CA SER A 15 7.47 0.38 -19.94
C SER A 15 8.14 0.01 -18.60
N VAL A 16 8.25 -1.27 -18.28
CA VAL A 16 8.93 -1.76 -17.07
C VAL A 16 10.41 -1.34 -17.07
N ARG A 17 11.12 -1.45 -18.19
CA ARG A 17 12.52 -0.99 -18.28
C ARG A 17 12.65 0.51 -18.04
N SER A 18 11.72 1.31 -18.57
CA SER A 18 11.74 2.77 -18.40
C SER A 18 11.57 3.17 -16.93
N VAL A 19 10.58 2.57 -16.23
CA VAL A 19 10.33 2.87 -14.81
C VAL A 19 11.41 2.27 -13.91
N SER A 20 11.97 1.09 -14.27
CA SER A 20 13.09 0.51 -13.53
C SER A 20 14.34 1.43 -13.57
N ALA A 21 14.63 2.03 -14.71
CA ALA A 21 15.73 2.98 -14.82
C ALA A 21 15.54 4.23 -13.94
N GLN A 22 14.31 4.65 -13.66
CA GLN A 22 14.04 5.72 -12.70
C GLN A 22 14.31 5.24 -11.26
N LEU A 23 13.80 4.06 -10.88
CA LEU A 23 14.08 3.48 -9.56
C LEU A 23 15.56 3.27 -9.32
N GLN A 24 16.32 2.83 -10.33
CA GLN A 24 17.78 2.67 -10.25
C GLN A 24 18.47 4.00 -9.89
N ARG A 25 18.03 5.12 -10.46
CA ARG A 25 18.57 6.45 -10.11
C ARG A 25 18.18 6.87 -8.70
N ASP A 26 16.94 6.61 -8.31
CA ASP A 26 16.40 7.03 -7.00
C ASP A 26 17.02 6.24 -5.83
N PHE A 27 17.50 5.02 -6.09
CA PHE A 27 18.15 4.13 -5.13
C PHE A 27 19.63 3.88 -5.42
N ASP A 28 20.26 4.76 -6.22
CA ASP A 28 21.70 4.68 -6.51
C ASP A 28 22.53 4.77 -5.23
N GLY A 29 23.52 3.91 -5.12
CA GLY A 29 24.35 3.78 -3.92
C GLY A 29 23.67 3.06 -2.73
N ILE A 30 22.37 2.74 -2.82
CA ILE A 30 21.63 1.97 -1.79
C ILE A 30 21.51 0.52 -2.23
N PHE A 31 21.03 0.29 -3.46
CA PHE A 31 20.84 -1.06 -4.02
C PHE A 31 21.54 -1.21 -5.36
N SER A 32 21.96 -2.45 -5.68
CA SER A 32 22.47 -2.76 -7.01
C SER A 32 21.36 -2.69 -8.06
N VAL A 33 21.74 -2.43 -9.32
CA VAL A 33 20.82 -2.42 -10.46
C VAL A 33 20.02 -3.73 -10.56
N GLU A 34 20.68 -4.87 -10.32
CA GLU A 34 20.04 -6.19 -10.36
C GLU A 34 19.00 -6.36 -9.25
N THR A 35 19.22 -5.79 -8.07
CA THR A 35 18.26 -5.82 -6.97
C THR A 35 17.03 -4.99 -7.32
N VAL A 36 17.23 -3.77 -7.82
CA VAL A 36 16.12 -2.89 -8.24
C VAL A 36 15.29 -3.54 -9.35
N ASP A 37 15.95 -4.09 -10.38
CA ASP A 37 15.27 -4.78 -11.49
C ASP A 37 14.46 -5.99 -11.01
N ARG A 38 15.03 -6.80 -10.12
CA ARG A 38 14.35 -7.95 -9.55
C ARG A 38 13.09 -7.54 -8.77
N VAL A 39 13.19 -6.53 -7.91
CA VAL A 39 12.04 -6.04 -7.12
C VAL A 39 10.98 -5.43 -8.05
N MET A 40 11.39 -4.70 -9.10
CA MET A 40 10.46 -4.14 -10.08
C MET A 40 9.70 -5.22 -10.85
N ILE A 41 10.40 -6.25 -11.33
CA ILE A 41 9.80 -7.36 -12.08
C ILE A 41 8.84 -8.16 -11.19
N ASP A 42 9.26 -8.53 -9.97
CA ASP A 42 8.39 -9.25 -9.03
C ASP A 42 7.16 -8.40 -8.64
N SER A 43 7.31 -7.10 -8.48
CA SER A 43 6.18 -6.19 -8.22
C SER A 43 5.21 -6.11 -9.40
N PHE A 44 5.72 -6.13 -10.62
CA PHE A 44 4.89 -6.20 -11.83
C PHE A 44 4.11 -7.53 -11.90
N GLU A 45 4.77 -8.64 -11.66
CA GLU A 45 4.14 -9.98 -11.70
C GLU A 45 3.04 -10.11 -10.65
N ARG A 46 3.24 -9.57 -9.44
CA ARG A 46 2.23 -9.56 -8.36
C ARG A 46 1.00 -8.72 -8.67
N LEU A 47 1.09 -7.77 -9.59
CA LEU A 47 0.00 -6.89 -10.02
C LEU A 47 -0.55 -7.24 -11.40
N ALA A 48 -0.10 -8.33 -12.01
CA ALA A 48 -0.48 -8.70 -13.39
C ALA A 48 -1.98 -8.95 -13.58
N ASP A 49 -2.71 -9.30 -12.52
CA ASP A 49 -4.16 -9.54 -12.53
C ASP A 49 -5.01 -8.27 -12.33
N ALA A 50 -4.37 -7.07 -12.24
CA ALA A 50 -5.10 -5.81 -12.15
C ALA A 50 -5.99 -5.58 -13.38
N ARG A 51 -7.18 -4.99 -13.15
CA ARG A 51 -8.23 -4.80 -14.16
C ARG A 51 -7.75 -4.06 -15.41
N ILE A 52 -6.86 -3.07 -15.26
CA ILE A 52 -6.38 -2.25 -16.39
C ILE A 52 -4.87 -2.43 -16.53
N ARG A 53 -4.48 -3.34 -17.41
CA ARG A 53 -3.07 -3.70 -17.64
C ARG A 53 -2.17 -2.53 -18.08
N THR A 54 -2.72 -1.54 -18.75
CA THR A 54 -1.96 -0.35 -19.20
C THR A 54 -1.32 0.42 -18.05
N TYR A 55 -1.93 0.42 -16.86
CA TYR A 55 -1.41 1.11 -15.68
C TYR A 55 -0.53 0.23 -14.79
N VAL A 56 -0.46 -1.09 -15.03
CA VAL A 56 0.32 -2.01 -14.22
C VAL A 56 1.80 -1.59 -14.07
N PRO A 57 2.51 -1.13 -15.11
CA PRO A 57 3.89 -0.67 -14.95
C PRO A 57 4.05 0.47 -13.95
N LEU A 58 3.13 1.45 -13.95
CA LEU A 58 3.14 2.57 -13.00
C LEU A 58 2.80 2.12 -11.56
N LEU A 59 1.81 1.24 -11.43
CA LEU A 59 1.42 0.69 -10.13
C LEU A 59 2.52 -0.20 -9.55
N ALA A 60 3.17 -0.98 -10.40
CA ALA A 60 4.30 -1.82 -10.02
C ALA A 60 5.54 -0.98 -9.62
N GLU A 61 5.77 0.17 -10.27
CA GLU A 61 6.83 1.11 -9.87
C GLU A 61 6.56 1.66 -8.47
N ARG A 62 5.36 2.13 -8.19
CA ARG A 62 4.98 2.62 -6.85
C ARG A 62 5.15 1.51 -5.80
N PHE A 63 4.71 0.30 -6.12
CA PHE A 63 4.84 -0.84 -5.20
C PHE A 63 6.31 -1.25 -5.00
N ALA A 64 7.11 -1.30 -6.07
CA ALA A 64 8.55 -1.59 -5.99
C ALA A 64 9.29 -0.53 -5.17
N ARG A 65 8.94 0.74 -5.31
CA ARG A 65 9.49 1.85 -4.52
C ARG A 65 9.24 1.67 -3.02
N ASP A 66 8.01 1.33 -2.64
CA ASP A 66 7.67 1.09 -1.24
C ASP A 66 8.44 -0.11 -0.69
N ARG A 67 8.58 -1.19 -1.46
CA ARG A 67 9.36 -2.38 -1.11
C ARG A 67 10.86 -2.10 -0.95
N LEU A 68 11.43 -1.33 -1.87
CA LEU A 68 12.85 -0.92 -1.80
C LEU A 68 13.10 -0.01 -0.58
N ARG A 69 12.21 0.93 -0.29
CA ARG A 69 12.30 1.74 0.93
C ARG A 69 12.24 0.87 2.18
N ALA A 70 11.31 -0.07 2.23
CA ALA A 70 11.18 -1.01 3.33
C ALA A 70 12.45 -1.87 3.50
N ALA A 71 12.98 -2.41 2.41
CA ALA A 71 14.23 -3.18 2.44
C ALA A 71 15.40 -2.33 2.95
N GLY A 72 15.54 -1.08 2.47
CA GLY A 72 16.59 -0.17 2.94
C GLY A 72 16.47 0.20 4.40
N LYS A 73 15.23 0.35 4.94
CA LYS A 73 15.01 0.53 6.39
C LYS A 73 15.44 -0.71 7.17
N ASN A 74 15.06 -1.91 6.73
CA ASN A 74 15.42 -3.17 7.39
C ASN A 74 16.94 -3.41 7.41
N GLU A 75 17.65 -2.96 6.37
CA GLU A 75 19.10 -3.05 6.25
C GLU A 75 19.84 -1.89 6.95
N GLY A 76 19.10 -0.87 7.43
CA GLY A 76 19.66 0.34 8.04
C GLY A 76 20.36 1.28 7.06
N THR A 77 20.18 1.08 5.75
CA THR A 77 20.73 1.95 4.70
C THR A 77 19.85 3.17 4.43
N ILE A 78 18.57 3.09 4.79
CA ILE A 78 17.62 4.22 4.80
C ILE A 78 17.21 4.47 6.25
N VAL A 79 17.58 5.62 6.78
CA VAL A 79 17.22 6.05 8.13
C VAL A 79 16.17 7.15 8.05
N THR A 80 15.08 7.01 8.79
CA THR A 80 14.00 7.99 8.88
C THR A 80 13.34 7.91 10.25
N ASP A 81 12.96 9.07 10.79
CA ASP A 81 12.18 9.18 12.04
C ASP A 81 10.66 9.19 11.74
N THR A 82 10.27 9.12 10.46
CA THR A 82 8.86 9.11 10.07
C THR A 82 8.27 7.73 10.36
N PRO A 83 7.25 7.64 11.24
CA PRO A 83 6.60 6.37 11.53
C PRO A 83 5.94 5.79 10.29
N THR A 84 5.98 4.46 10.16
CA THR A 84 5.33 3.72 9.07
C THR A 84 4.10 2.99 9.61
N VAL A 85 2.94 3.25 9.00
CA VAL A 85 1.66 2.59 9.33
C VAL A 85 1.19 1.77 8.14
N LEU A 86 0.93 0.48 8.37
CA LEU A 86 0.43 -0.46 7.36
C LEU A 86 -1.01 -0.87 7.68
N PHE A 87 -1.93 -0.59 6.77
CA PHE A 87 -3.32 -0.99 6.86
C PHE A 87 -3.59 -2.27 6.06
N LEU A 88 -4.09 -3.32 6.72
CA LEU A 88 -4.32 -4.63 6.12
C LEU A 88 -5.79 -5.05 6.20
N CYS A 89 -6.30 -5.56 5.09
CA CYS A 89 -7.56 -6.31 5.04
C CYS A 89 -7.44 -7.43 3.99
N VAL A 90 -8.47 -8.24 3.80
CA VAL A 90 -8.40 -9.35 2.83
C VAL A 90 -8.14 -8.84 1.41
N HIS A 91 -8.98 -7.95 0.91
CA HIS A 91 -8.99 -7.56 -0.51
C HIS A 91 -8.22 -6.28 -0.84
N ASN A 92 -7.74 -5.54 0.15
CA ASN A 92 -7.12 -4.22 -0.04
C ASN A 92 -7.93 -3.30 -0.99
N ALA A 93 -9.26 -3.40 -0.95
CA ALA A 93 -10.15 -2.68 -1.88
C ALA A 93 -11.11 -1.70 -1.19
N GLY A 94 -11.45 -1.92 0.08
CA GLY A 94 -12.39 -1.07 0.83
C GLY A 94 -11.74 -0.50 2.08
N ARG A 95 -11.86 -1.23 3.22
CA ARG A 95 -11.44 -0.78 4.56
C ARG A 95 -10.02 -0.23 4.62
N SER A 96 -9.03 -0.99 4.18
CA SER A 96 -7.63 -0.58 4.23
C SER A 96 -7.31 0.58 3.29
N GLN A 97 -8.01 0.70 2.15
CA GLN A 97 -7.86 1.84 1.24
C GLN A 97 -8.47 3.12 1.82
N MET A 98 -9.65 3.04 2.45
CA MET A 98 -10.25 4.18 3.16
C MET A 98 -9.37 4.63 4.33
N ALA A 99 -8.83 3.69 5.12
CA ALA A 99 -7.94 4.00 6.23
C ALA A 99 -6.64 4.66 5.77
N ALA A 100 -6.01 4.14 4.71
CA ALA A 100 -4.83 4.75 4.12
C ALA A 100 -5.12 6.13 3.53
N GLY A 101 -6.29 6.31 2.90
CA GLY A 101 -6.75 7.61 2.40
C GLY A 101 -6.90 8.64 3.52
N TRP A 102 -7.61 8.30 4.61
CA TRP A 102 -7.76 9.16 5.77
C TRP A 102 -6.42 9.48 6.44
N MET A 103 -5.55 8.49 6.62
CA MET A 103 -4.26 8.73 7.25
C MET A 103 -3.41 9.70 6.44
N ARG A 104 -3.31 9.52 5.11
CA ARG A 104 -2.59 10.46 4.22
C ARG A 104 -3.20 11.86 4.24
N HIS A 105 -4.54 11.94 4.22
CA HIS A 105 -5.25 13.22 4.26
C HIS A 105 -5.00 14.00 5.55
N LEU A 106 -4.97 13.32 6.68
CA LEU A 106 -4.83 13.93 8.00
C LEU A 106 -3.37 14.13 8.42
N ALA A 107 -2.48 13.20 8.10
CA ALA A 107 -1.08 13.26 8.52
C ALA A 107 -0.16 14.00 7.54
N GLY A 108 -0.50 14.05 6.25
CA GLY A 108 0.44 14.50 5.22
C GLY A 108 1.69 13.62 5.20
N ASP A 109 2.86 14.24 5.12
CA ASP A 109 4.16 13.56 5.03
C ASP A 109 4.73 13.12 6.40
N ARG A 110 3.97 13.30 7.50
CA ARG A 110 4.42 12.95 8.86
C ARG A 110 4.28 11.47 9.20
N ILE A 111 3.57 10.72 8.37
CA ILE A 111 3.40 9.26 8.47
C ILE A 111 3.66 8.67 7.08
N GLU A 112 4.50 7.66 7.01
CA GLU A 112 4.57 6.81 5.82
C GLU A 112 3.40 5.82 5.86
N VAL A 113 2.50 5.91 4.86
CA VAL A 113 1.24 5.16 4.86
C VAL A 113 1.26 4.09 3.78
N LEU A 114 1.18 2.85 4.21
CA LEU A 114 1.12 1.67 3.35
C LEU A 114 -0.23 0.95 3.51
N SER A 115 -0.61 0.20 2.51
CA SER A 115 -1.78 -0.68 2.57
C SER A 115 -1.54 -1.96 1.78
N GLY A 116 -2.18 -3.05 2.20
CA GLY A 116 -2.05 -4.35 1.54
C GLY A 116 -3.21 -5.29 1.83
N GLY A 117 -3.26 -6.41 1.12
CA GLY A 117 -4.23 -7.46 1.32
C GLY A 117 -3.63 -8.85 1.19
N SER A 118 -4.25 -9.84 1.83
CA SER A 118 -3.87 -11.26 1.68
C SER A 118 -4.37 -11.85 0.34
N ASN A 119 -5.45 -11.29 -0.21
CA ASN A 119 -6.02 -11.65 -1.51
C ASN A 119 -6.53 -10.39 -2.21
N PRO A 120 -5.64 -9.56 -2.77
CA PRO A 120 -6.00 -8.26 -3.35
C PRO A 120 -7.02 -8.39 -4.47
N ALA A 121 -8.01 -7.49 -4.49
CA ALA A 121 -8.95 -7.37 -5.59
C ALA A 121 -8.30 -6.72 -6.82
N SER A 122 -8.98 -6.77 -7.96
CA SER A 122 -8.51 -6.14 -9.20
C SER A 122 -8.64 -4.62 -9.23
N GLU A 123 -9.49 -4.05 -8.37
CA GLU A 123 -9.75 -2.61 -8.27
C GLU A 123 -10.22 -2.21 -6.87
N VAL A 124 -10.12 -0.91 -6.56
CA VAL A 124 -10.69 -0.33 -5.34
C VAL A 124 -12.22 -0.38 -5.43
N ASN A 125 -12.90 -0.66 -4.32
CA ASN A 125 -14.36 -0.72 -4.25
C ASN A 125 -14.96 0.64 -4.65
N PRO A 126 -15.77 0.71 -5.74
CA PRO A 126 -16.34 1.97 -6.22
C PRO A 126 -17.19 2.70 -5.18
N ALA A 127 -17.92 1.97 -4.31
CA ALA A 127 -18.70 2.57 -3.25
C ALA A 127 -17.80 3.19 -2.15
N ALA A 128 -16.61 2.61 -1.90
CA ALA A 128 -15.63 3.21 -1.00
C ALA A 128 -15.01 4.48 -1.62
N VAL A 129 -14.69 4.47 -2.93
CA VAL A 129 -14.21 5.67 -3.64
C VAL A 129 -15.22 6.79 -3.55
N GLU A 130 -16.50 6.51 -3.83
CA GLU A 130 -17.56 7.53 -3.77
C GLU A 130 -17.76 8.05 -2.34
N ALA A 131 -17.83 7.17 -1.34
CA ALA A 131 -17.97 7.57 0.05
C ALA A 131 -16.82 8.47 0.54
N MET A 132 -15.59 8.20 0.13
CA MET A 132 -14.42 9.02 0.48
C MET A 132 -14.42 10.35 -0.27
N ARG A 133 -14.84 10.36 -1.53
CA ARG A 133 -14.96 11.59 -2.34
C ARG A 133 -15.95 12.58 -1.73
N GLU A 134 -17.05 12.12 -1.13
CA GLU A 134 -18.05 12.96 -0.44
C GLU A 134 -17.46 13.81 0.69
N VAL A 135 -16.38 13.34 1.30
CA VAL A 135 -15.67 14.02 2.41
C VAL A 135 -14.36 14.66 1.97
N GLY A 136 -14.13 14.78 0.65
CA GLY A 136 -12.97 15.45 0.08
C GLY A 136 -11.66 14.64 0.10
N VAL A 137 -11.74 13.33 0.32
CA VAL A 137 -10.60 12.42 0.29
C VAL A 137 -10.66 11.56 -0.97
N ASP A 138 -9.71 11.74 -1.88
CA ASP A 138 -9.64 10.95 -3.10
C ASP A 138 -8.78 9.71 -2.91
N ILE A 139 -9.36 8.54 -3.21
CA ILE A 139 -8.69 7.23 -3.21
C ILE A 139 -8.79 6.52 -4.56
N ALA A 140 -9.24 7.22 -5.61
CA ALA A 140 -9.48 6.61 -6.93
C ALA A 140 -8.18 6.19 -7.63
N ASP A 141 -7.06 6.83 -7.32
CA ASP A 141 -5.73 6.51 -7.87
C ASP A 141 -4.98 5.42 -7.09
N GLN A 142 -5.58 4.91 -6.02
CA GLN A 142 -5.02 3.81 -5.26
C GLN A 142 -5.25 2.47 -5.97
N SER A 143 -4.43 1.47 -5.66
CA SER A 143 -4.53 0.15 -6.26
C SER A 143 -4.41 -0.93 -5.19
N PRO A 144 -5.30 -1.94 -5.21
CA PRO A 144 -5.13 -3.11 -4.39
C PRO A 144 -3.80 -3.81 -4.70
N ARG A 145 -3.10 -4.23 -3.65
CA ARG A 145 -1.80 -4.91 -3.76
C ARG A 145 -1.58 -5.86 -2.58
N PRO A 146 -0.76 -6.89 -2.75
CA PRO A 146 -0.37 -7.72 -1.62
C PRO A 146 0.53 -6.93 -0.66
N TRP A 147 0.60 -7.38 0.57
CA TRP A 147 1.71 -7.03 1.46
C TRP A 147 2.90 -7.95 1.21
N THR A 148 4.09 -7.59 1.69
CA THR A 148 5.32 -8.38 1.56
C THR A 148 6.08 -8.38 2.89
N ASP A 149 6.95 -9.38 3.07
CA ASP A 149 7.68 -9.56 4.33
C ASP A 149 8.58 -8.35 4.63
N GLU A 150 9.24 -7.78 3.62
CA GLU A 150 10.06 -6.59 3.78
C GLU A 150 9.26 -5.36 4.18
N ILE A 151 8.04 -5.17 3.64
CA ILE A 151 7.14 -4.09 4.05
C ILE A 151 6.70 -4.29 5.50
N LEU A 152 6.28 -5.51 5.84
CA LEU A 152 5.82 -5.82 7.19
C LEU A 152 6.93 -5.59 8.23
N ALA A 153 8.15 -6.06 7.94
CA ALA A 153 9.31 -5.91 8.83
C ALA A 153 9.76 -4.45 9.04
N ALA A 154 9.48 -3.56 8.07
CA ALA A 154 9.82 -2.14 8.14
C ALA A 154 8.71 -1.27 8.75
N THR A 155 7.61 -1.88 9.22
CA THR A 155 6.42 -1.17 9.70
C THR A 155 6.42 -1.05 11.21
N ASP A 156 6.15 0.16 11.73
CA ASP A 156 6.05 0.42 13.18
C ASP A 156 4.67 0.02 13.73
N VAL A 157 3.60 0.27 12.97
CA VAL A 157 2.23 -0.05 13.36
C VAL A 157 1.50 -0.77 12.24
N VAL A 158 1.03 -1.98 12.50
CA VAL A 158 0.14 -2.75 11.63
C VAL A 158 -1.28 -2.66 12.15
N VAL A 159 -2.20 -2.23 11.29
CA VAL A 159 -3.64 -2.21 11.58
C VAL A 159 -4.32 -3.27 10.73
N THR A 160 -4.86 -4.31 11.37
CA THR A 160 -5.63 -5.38 10.72
C THR A 160 -7.11 -5.06 10.72
N MET A 161 -7.81 -5.44 9.64
CA MET A 161 -9.26 -5.19 9.48
C MET A 161 -9.93 -6.44 8.91
N GLY A 162 -9.99 -7.49 9.74
CA GLY A 162 -10.64 -8.75 9.36
C GLY A 162 -9.85 -9.59 8.36
N CYS A 163 -8.52 -9.53 8.39
CA CYS A 163 -7.66 -10.45 7.61
C CYS A 163 -7.42 -11.79 8.33
N GLY A 164 -7.97 -11.97 9.53
CA GLY A 164 -7.81 -13.21 10.30
C GLY A 164 -6.34 -13.54 10.60
N ASP A 165 -6.02 -14.83 10.68
CA ASP A 165 -4.68 -15.33 11.02
C ASP A 165 -3.65 -15.23 9.87
N ALA A 166 -4.00 -14.55 8.77
CA ALA A 166 -3.13 -14.48 7.58
C ALA A 166 -1.94 -13.53 7.72
N CYS A 167 -1.89 -12.70 8.78
CA CYS A 167 -0.79 -11.76 9.01
C CYS A 167 0.22 -12.33 10.00
N PRO A 168 1.49 -12.56 9.60
CA PRO A 168 2.53 -12.94 10.53
C PRO A 168 2.80 -11.82 11.55
N VAL A 169 3.14 -12.20 12.77
CA VAL A 169 3.52 -11.26 13.83
C VAL A 169 5.02 -11.05 13.80
N VAL A 170 5.44 -9.80 13.61
CA VAL A 170 6.86 -9.39 13.62
C VAL A 170 7.21 -8.82 15.00
N PRO A 171 8.28 -9.30 15.65
CA PRO A 171 8.73 -8.74 16.93
C PRO A 171 9.08 -7.25 16.80
N GLY A 172 8.60 -6.45 17.77
CA GLY A 172 8.86 -5.00 17.81
C GLY A 172 7.82 -4.15 17.07
N THR A 173 6.96 -4.73 16.23
CA THR A 173 5.86 -4.05 15.56
C THR A 173 4.63 -3.99 16.45
N ARG A 174 3.97 -2.83 16.55
CA ARG A 174 2.69 -2.67 17.25
C ARG A 174 1.55 -3.13 16.36
N TYR A 175 0.69 -4.03 16.86
CA TYR A 175 -0.50 -4.51 16.15
C TYR A 175 -1.77 -3.94 16.77
N LEU A 176 -2.69 -3.47 15.90
CA LEU A 176 -4.04 -3.06 16.25
C LEU A 176 -5.01 -3.83 15.36
N ASP A 177 -6.07 -4.35 15.94
CA ASP A 177 -7.16 -4.98 15.19
C ASP A 177 -8.41 -4.09 15.23
N TRP A 178 -8.91 -3.71 14.06
CA TRP A 178 -10.10 -2.89 13.92
C TRP A 178 -11.24 -3.75 13.39
N GLU A 179 -12.13 -4.12 14.29
CA GLU A 179 -13.39 -4.75 13.90
C GLU A 179 -14.25 -3.73 13.15
N LEU A 180 -14.50 -3.99 11.87
CA LEU A 180 -15.23 -3.12 10.95
C LEU A 180 -16.15 -3.95 10.07
N ASP A 181 -17.33 -3.42 9.79
CA ASP A 181 -18.23 -3.99 8.79
C ASP A 181 -17.56 -4.06 7.41
N ASP A 182 -17.85 -5.13 6.65
CA ASP A 182 -17.33 -5.28 5.31
C ASP A 182 -18.15 -4.47 4.31
N PRO A 183 -17.53 -3.50 3.57
CA PRO A 183 -18.21 -2.70 2.56
C PRO A 183 -18.36 -3.45 1.21
N ALA A 184 -17.85 -4.66 1.06
CA ALA A 184 -17.91 -5.40 -0.19
C ALA A 184 -19.37 -5.66 -0.63
N GLY A 185 -19.69 -5.26 -1.88
CA GLY A 185 -21.03 -5.43 -2.46
C GLY A 185 -22.13 -4.56 -1.85
N LYS A 186 -21.80 -3.65 -0.93
CA LYS A 186 -22.77 -2.75 -0.31
C LYS A 186 -22.89 -1.43 -1.11
N PRO A 187 -24.07 -0.79 -1.10
CA PRO A 187 -24.26 0.55 -1.67
C PRO A 187 -23.54 1.59 -0.81
N VAL A 188 -23.28 2.77 -1.39
CA VAL A 188 -22.53 3.86 -0.75
C VAL A 188 -23.09 4.28 0.61
N GLU A 189 -24.41 4.27 0.76
CA GLU A 189 -25.12 4.60 2.01
C GLU A 189 -24.69 3.69 3.17
N ALA A 190 -24.47 2.42 2.90
CA ALA A 190 -24.00 1.44 3.89
C ALA A 190 -22.48 1.51 4.13
N VAL A 191 -21.72 2.13 3.21
CA VAL A 191 -20.28 2.32 3.36
C VAL A 191 -19.96 3.57 4.20
N ARG A 192 -20.80 4.61 4.16
CA ARG A 192 -20.57 5.86 4.93
C ARG A 192 -20.31 5.63 6.44
N PRO A 193 -21.10 4.82 7.16
CA PRO A 193 -20.81 4.55 8.57
C PRO A 193 -19.46 3.87 8.81
N VAL A 194 -19.03 2.98 7.90
CA VAL A 194 -17.72 2.32 7.97
C VAL A 194 -16.59 3.34 7.74
N ARG A 195 -16.75 4.24 6.76
CA ARG A 195 -15.84 5.36 6.51
C ARG A 195 -15.68 6.25 7.74
N ASP A 196 -16.79 6.63 8.37
CA ASP A 196 -16.79 7.54 9.52
C ASP A 196 -16.19 6.88 10.77
N ASP A 197 -16.39 5.57 10.95
CA ASP A 197 -15.71 4.81 12.01
C ASP A 197 -14.20 4.73 11.76
N ILE A 198 -13.78 4.49 10.51
CA ILE A 198 -12.37 4.49 10.13
C ILE A 198 -11.74 5.85 10.40
N GLU A 199 -12.37 6.96 10.01
CA GLU A 199 -11.85 8.31 10.31
C GLU A 199 -11.60 8.50 11.80
N ARG A 200 -12.55 8.17 12.65
CA ARG A 200 -12.44 8.30 14.11
C ARG A 200 -11.26 7.50 14.66
N ARG A 201 -11.07 6.26 14.17
CA ARG A 201 -9.94 5.39 14.57
C ARG A 201 -8.61 5.91 14.07
N VAL A 202 -8.55 6.45 12.84
CA VAL A 202 -7.33 7.08 12.30
C VAL A 202 -6.95 8.29 13.12
N ARG A 203 -7.91 9.15 13.54
CA ARG A 203 -7.63 10.28 14.43
C ARG A 203 -7.06 9.83 15.76
N GLY A 204 -7.67 8.81 16.39
CA GLY A 204 -7.14 8.23 17.63
C GLY A 204 -5.73 7.65 17.47
N LEU A 205 -5.43 7.02 16.33
CA LEU A 205 -4.07 6.52 16.06
C LEU A 205 -3.06 7.66 15.88
N LEU A 206 -3.45 8.77 15.25
CA LEU A 206 -2.59 9.96 15.14
C LEU A 206 -2.27 10.56 16.52
N ASP A 207 -3.28 10.63 17.42
CA ASP A 207 -3.07 11.09 18.79
C ASP A 207 -2.09 10.17 19.54
N ASP A 208 -2.24 8.85 19.40
CA ASP A 208 -1.35 7.84 20.00
C ASP A 208 0.10 7.96 19.48
N LEU A 209 0.27 8.35 18.24
CA LEU A 209 1.57 8.56 17.60
C LEU A 209 2.13 9.99 17.84
N ASN A 210 1.42 10.83 18.58
CA ASN A 210 1.75 12.24 18.82
C ASN A 210 1.90 13.05 17.50
N VAL A 211 1.13 12.71 16.49
CA VAL A 211 1.10 13.41 15.19
C VAL A 211 -0.12 14.30 15.12
N THR A 212 0.09 15.60 15.12
CA THR A 212 -1.01 16.57 14.99
C THR A 212 -1.56 16.55 13.56
N PRO A 213 -2.86 16.39 13.32
CA PRO A 213 -3.44 16.48 11.99
C PRO A 213 -3.11 17.80 11.26
N VAL A 214 -2.93 17.75 9.94
CA VAL A 214 -2.73 18.92 9.07
C VAL A 214 -4.06 19.58 8.67
N ARG A 215 -5.18 18.85 8.89
CA ARG A 215 -6.55 19.27 8.56
C ARG A 215 -7.55 18.68 9.55
#